data_e94fea0a44c4314b59acbcc240e82ac7
#
_entry.id   e94fea0a44c4314b59acbcc240e82ac7
#
_cell.length_a   1.000
_cell.length_b   1.000
_cell.length_c   1.000
_cell.angle_alpha   90.00
_cell.angle_beta   90.00
_cell.angle_gamma   90.00
#
_symmetry.space_group_name_H-M   'P 1'
#
loop_
_entity.id
_entity.type
_entity.pdbx_description
1 polymer ?
#
loop_
_entity_poly.entity_id
_entity_poly.type
_entity_poly.pdbx_seq_one_letter_code
_entity_poly.pdbx_strand_id
1 'polypeptide(L)' 'MRIVKTDSKLPYYIQVEVTFKEYEKLAEWVKENIPTIDRFTPEWNHKKWGDVQKKRFKFRYEEHAMAFKLILSWGAT' A
#
# COMPACT_ATOMS: atom_id res chain seq x y z
N MET A 1 -4.57 4.26 -10.80
CA MET A 1 -3.59 3.36 -10.15
C MET A 1 -3.72 1.95 -10.67
N ARG A 2 -2.63 1.29 -10.86
CA ARG A 2 -2.67 -0.09 -11.35
C ARG A 2 -1.74 -0.99 -10.53
N ILE A 3 -2.04 -2.29 -10.59
CA ILE A 3 -1.21 -3.30 -9.96
C ILE A 3 -0.04 -3.61 -10.89
N VAL A 4 1.17 -3.56 -10.36
CA VAL A 4 2.39 -3.89 -11.10
C VAL A 4 2.91 -5.24 -10.62
N LYS A 5 3.28 -6.12 -11.54
CA LYS A 5 3.85 -7.42 -11.24
C LYS A 5 5.36 -7.42 -11.45
N THR A 6 6.09 -7.98 -10.50
CA THR A 6 7.55 -8.09 -10.53
C THR A 6 8.00 -9.52 -10.20
N ASP A 7 9.30 -9.79 -10.32
CA ASP A 7 9.89 -11.10 -9.98
C ASP A 7 10.44 -11.11 -8.56
N SER A 8 9.60 -10.86 -7.57
CA SER A 8 10.01 -10.86 -6.17
C SER A 8 9.12 -11.76 -5.34
N LYS A 9 9.46 -11.93 -4.07
CA LYS A 9 8.66 -12.74 -3.13
C LYS A 9 7.26 -12.15 -2.95
N LEU A 10 7.15 -10.83 -3.07
CA LEU A 10 5.88 -10.10 -3.07
C LEU A 10 5.75 -9.46 -4.44
N PRO A 11 5.30 -10.22 -5.45
CA PRO A 11 5.39 -9.79 -6.84
C PRO A 11 4.42 -8.69 -7.25
N TYR A 12 3.37 -8.46 -6.50
CA TYR A 12 2.37 -7.45 -6.85
C TYR A 12 2.53 -6.22 -5.99
N TYR A 13 2.62 -5.04 -6.62
CA TYR A 13 2.67 -3.82 -5.82
C TYR A 13 1.78 -2.73 -6.41
N ILE A 14 1.38 -1.82 -5.54
CA ILE A 14 0.65 -0.62 -5.92
C ILE A 14 1.41 0.56 -5.33
N GLN A 15 1.76 1.52 -6.18
CA GLN A 15 2.40 2.76 -5.74
C GLN A 15 1.33 3.82 -5.53
N VAL A 16 1.38 4.48 -4.40
CA VAL A 16 0.45 5.55 -4.06
C VAL A 16 1.20 6.82 -3.68
N GLU A 17 0.60 7.97 -3.96
CA GLU A 17 1.10 9.26 -3.50
C GLU A 17 0.13 9.76 -2.44
N VAL A 18 0.58 9.77 -1.19
CA VAL A 18 -0.31 10.03 -0.06
C VAL A 18 0.32 10.95 0.98
N THR A 19 -0.55 11.62 1.72
CA THR A 19 -0.17 12.34 2.92
C THR A 19 0.00 11.32 4.05
N PHE A 20 0.59 11.74 5.16
CA PHE A 20 0.75 10.85 6.32
C PHE A 20 -0.60 10.30 6.79
N LYS A 21 -1.61 11.13 6.83
CA LYS A 21 -2.95 10.75 7.30
C LYS A 21 -3.55 9.65 6.43
N GLU A 22 -3.44 9.78 5.12
CA GLU A 22 -3.90 8.77 4.18
C GLU A 22 -3.08 7.50 4.30
N TYR A 23 -1.75 7.64 4.40
CA TYR A 23 -0.84 6.52 4.59
C TYR A 23 -1.21 5.70 5.83
N GLU A 24 -1.46 6.38 6.94
CA GLU A 24 -1.79 5.71 8.20
C GLU A 24 -3.05 4.85 8.07
N LYS A 25 -4.09 5.37 7.41
CA LYS A 25 -5.33 4.61 7.16
C LYS A 25 -5.08 3.40 6.29
N LEU A 26 -4.29 3.55 5.23
CA LEU A 26 -3.98 2.46 4.31
C LEU A 26 -3.13 1.38 4.99
N ALA A 27 -2.13 1.80 5.74
CA ALA A 27 -1.25 0.88 6.46
C ALA A 27 -2.04 0.08 7.51
N GLU A 28 -2.94 0.74 8.22
CA GLU A 28 -3.79 0.08 9.21
C GLU A 28 -4.68 -0.97 8.57
N TRP A 29 -5.34 -0.62 7.46
CA TRP A 29 -6.17 -1.56 6.72
C TRP A 29 -5.38 -2.79 6.29
N VAL A 30 -4.19 -2.58 5.72
CA VAL A 30 -3.32 -3.67 5.26
C VAL A 30 -2.93 -4.58 6.42
N LYS A 31 -2.55 -4.00 7.55
CA LYS A 31 -2.15 -4.78 8.73
C LYS A 31 -3.31 -5.59 9.31
N GLU A 32 -4.52 -5.09 9.22
CA GLU A 32 -5.69 -5.77 9.76
C GLU A 32 -6.24 -6.85 8.83
N ASN A 33 -6.07 -6.69 7.52
CA ASN A 33 -6.74 -7.54 6.54
C ASN A 33 -5.83 -8.51 5.81
N ILE A 34 -4.52 -8.29 5.85
CA ILE A 34 -3.56 -9.11 5.08
C ILE A 34 -2.48 -9.63 6.03
N PRO A 35 -2.23 -10.97 6.02
CA PRO A 35 -1.20 -11.56 6.89
C PRO A 35 0.18 -10.95 6.64
N THR A 36 0.96 -10.85 7.70
CA THR A 36 2.30 -10.22 7.67
C THR A 36 3.21 -10.81 6.59
N ILE A 37 3.17 -12.13 6.40
CA ILE A 37 4.04 -12.79 5.41
C ILE A 37 3.62 -12.54 3.97
N ASP A 38 2.40 -12.06 3.76
CA ASP A 38 1.83 -11.86 2.42
C ASP A 38 1.84 -10.41 1.98
N ARG A 39 2.45 -9.55 2.77
CA ARG A 39 2.43 -8.12 2.49
C ARG A 39 3.72 -7.42 2.88
N PHE A 40 3.92 -6.25 2.29
CA PHE A 40 4.94 -5.30 2.74
C PHE A 40 4.28 -3.95 2.90
N THR A 41 4.38 -3.40 4.11
CA THR A 41 3.90 -2.05 4.40
C THR A 41 5.11 -1.14 4.50
N PRO A 42 5.25 -0.16 3.58
CA PRO A 42 6.41 0.73 3.60
C PRO A 42 6.36 1.64 4.82
N GLU A 43 7.52 2.07 5.27
CA GLU A 43 7.63 3.01 6.38
C GLU A 43 7.45 4.45 5.90
N TRP A 44 6.96 5.30 6.79
CA TRP A 44 6.86 6.73 6.51
C TRP A 44 8.22 7.40 6.73
N ASN A 45 8.59 8.30 5.82
CA ASN A 45 9.81 9.07 5.98
C ASN A 45 9.54 10.29 6.88
N HIS A 46 9.92 10.16 8.15
CA HIS A 46 9.67 11.22 9.15
C HIS A 46 10.47 12.50 8.91
N LYS A 47 11.52 12.45 8.10
CA LYS A 47 12.27 13.65 7.72
C LYS A 47 11.47 14.55 6.78
N LYS A 48 10.48 13.99 6.10
CA LYS A 48 9.59 14.71 5.20
C LYS A 48 8.15 14.57 5.67
N TRP A 49 7.96 14.73 6.94
CA TRP A 49 6.69 14.48 7.64
C TRP A 49 5.47 15.10 6.95
N GLY A 50 5.55 16.38 6.59
CA GLY A 50 4.42 17.12 6.03
C GLY A 50 4.22 16.98 4.52
N ASP A 51 5.10 16.25 3.85
CA ASP A 51 5.06 16.13 2.39
C ASP A 51 4.21 14.95 1.94
N VAL A 52 3.67 15.05 0.73
CA VAL A 52 3.10 13.91 0.04
C VAL A 52 4.25 12.99 -0.35
N GLN A 53 4.12 11.70 -0.09
CA GLN A 53 5.15 10.72 -0.37
C GLN A 53 4.64 9.60 -1.26
N LYS A 54 5.55 9.08 -2.10
CA LYS A 54 5.26 7.90 -2.91
C LYS A 54 5.60 6.67 -2.09
N LYS A 55 4.61 5.79 -1.91
CA LYS A 55 4.75 4.56 -1.14
C LYS A 55 4.33 3.37 -1.97
N ARG A 56 5.12 2.30 -1.92
CA ARG A 56 4.81 1.04 -2.62
C ARG A 56 4.38 0.00 -1.61
N PHE A 57 3.11 -0.36 -1.66
CA PHE A 57 2.57 -1.46 -0.88
C PHE A 57 2.68 -2.72 -1.72
N LYS A 58 3.35 -3.72 -1.19
CA LYS A 58 3.62 -4.97 -1.91
C LYS A 58 2.80 -6.12 -1.35
N PHE A 59 2.40 -7.02 -2.22
CA PHE A 59 1.54 -8.16 -1.87
C PHE A 59 2.02 -9.44 -2.55
N ARG A 60 1.84 -10.55 -1.86
CA ARG A 60 2.20 -11.86 -2.37
C ARG A 60 1.18 -12.34 -3.41
N TYR A 61 -0.09 -12.06 -3.18
CA TYR A 61 -1.18 -12.51 -4.04
C TYR A 61 -1.86 -11.35 -4.74
N GLU A 62 -2.24 -11.57 -6.00
CA GLU A 62 -2.94 -10.56 -6.79
C GLU A 62 -4.26 -10.14 -6.14
N GLU A 63 -4.99 -11.09 -5.56
CA GLU A 63 -6.26 -10.80 -4.90
C GLU A 63 -6.12 -9.81 -3.74
N HIS A 64 -5.01 -9.85 -3.01
CA HIS A 64 -4.73 -8.88 -1.96
C HIS A 64 -4.48 -7.50 -2.55
N ALA A 65 -3.72 -7.43 -3.64
CA ALA A 65 -3.47 -6.17 -4.34
C ALA A 65 -4.75 -5.60 -4.91
N MET A 66 -5.64 -6.44 -5.43
CA MET A 66 -6.93 -6.00 -5.95
C MET A 66 -7.83 -5.45 -4.84
N ALA A 67 -7.84 -6.10 -3.69
CA ALA A 67 -8.59 -5.62 -2.54
C ALA A 67 -8.08 -4.26 -2.06
N PHE A 68 -6.77 -4.09 -2.02
CA PHE A 68 -6.15 -2.83 -1.64
C PHE A 68 -6.50 -1.72 -2.65
N LYS A 69 -6.46 -2.04 -3.93
CA LYS A 69 -6.83 -1.10 -4.99
C LYS A 69 -8.28 -0.66 -4.84
N LEU A 70 -9.17 -1.56 -4.46
CA LEU A 70 -10.57 -1.25 -4.25
C LEU A 70 -10.76 -0.28 -3.08
N ILE A 71 -10.02 -0.49 -1.99
CA ILE A 71 -10.04 0.41 -0.83
C ILE A 71 -9.54 1.80 -1.21
N LEU A 72 -8.49 1.88 -2.02
CA LEU A 72 -7.99 3.16 -2.52
C LEU A 72 -9.05 3.91 -3.30
N SER A 73 -9.81 3.19 -4.12
CA SER A 73 -10.90 3.76 -4.91
C SER A 73 -12.00 4.36 -4.02
N TRP A 74 -12.28 3.72 -2.90
CA TRP A 74 -13.30 4.21 -1.96
C TRP A 74 -12.76 5.33 -1.06
N GLY A 75 -11.51 5.21 -0.64
CA GLY A 75 -10.89 6.17 0.28
C GLY A 75 -10.48 7.48 -0.36
N ALA A 76 -10.44 7.54 -1.68
CA ALA A 76 -10.02 8.74 -2.41
C ALA A 76 -11.13 9.79 -2.52
N THR A 77 -12.31 9.49 -2.07
CA THR A 77 -13.44 10.41 -2.11
C THR A 77 -13.59 11.22 -0.85
#